data_e83fb2167d8186a22b28cdb8bff63f0d
#
_entry.id   e83fb2167d8186a22b28cdb8bff63f0d
#
_cell.length_a   1.000
_cell.length_b   1.000
_cell.length_c   1.000
_cell.angle_alpha   90.00
_cell.angle_beta   90.00
_cell.angle_gamma   90.00
#
_symmetry.space_group_name_H-M   'P 1'
#
loop_
_entity.id
_entity.type
_entity.pdbx_description
1 polymer ?
#
loop_
_entity_poly.entity_id
_entity_poly.type
_entity_poly.pdbx_seq_one_letter_code
_entity_poly.pdbx_strand_id
1 'polypeptide(L)'
;DKRPDAAWMAGKPVTLKETKANAAAGLPTASVYQFGRAETADWKQGAAGAAIHAPKAIALHKKAGGPTNRPIYIAIDDNPTREQYTRQIRPYLQAFSKTLELAGYQTGVYGNYNTIEWAIQDGIGKYFWMHDWGSNGKIHPRTTIHQLPHGKQQTIGGVIVDVNEVYAD
;
A
#
# COMPACT_ATOMS: atom_id res chain seq x y z
N ASP A 1 -11.86 -16.31 -14.56
CA ASP A 1 -12.21 -14.90 -14.44
C ASP A 1 -11.16 -14.18 -13.59
N LYS A 2 -10.46 -13.22 -14.17
CA LYS A 2 -9.37 -12.48 -13.51
C LYS A 2 -9.87 -11.24 -12.74
N ARG A 3 -11.18 -10.98 -12.77
CA ARG A 3 -11.76 -9.87 -12.00
C ARG A 3 -11.63 -10.14 -10.50
N PRO A 4 -11.44 -9.10 -9.69
CA PRO A 4 -11.46 -9.27 -8.25
C PRO A 4 -12.78 -9.87 -7.80
N ASP A 5 -12.74 -10.95 -7.03
CA ASP A 5 -13.92 -11.50 -6.39
C ASP A 5 -14.46 -10.49 -5.37
N ALA A 6 -15.73 -10.14 -5.50
CA ALA A 6 -16.36 -9.15 -4.63
C ALA A 6 -16.36 -9.59 -3.16
N ALA A 7 -16.55 -10.89 -2.88
CA ALA A 7 -16.53 -11.42 -1.52
C ALA A 7 -15.11 -11.37 -0.93
N TRP A 8 -14.11 -11.74 -1.74
CA TRP A 8 -12.70 -11.66 -1.34
C TRP A 8 -12.28 -10.22 -1.06
N MET A 9 -12.65 -9.28 -1.93
CA MET A 9 -12.36 -7.86 -1.74
C MET A 9 -13.14 -7.24 -0.57
N ALA A 10 -14.36 -7.69 -0.32
CA ALA A 10 -15.18 -7.16 0.78
C ALA A 10 -14.61 -7.49 2.17
N GLY A 11 -13.89 -8.60 2.30
CA GLY A 11 -13.24 -8.99 3.55
C GLY A 11 -11.88 -8.34 3.81
N LYS A 12 -11.31 -7.64 2.83
CA LYS A 12 -9.96 -7.06 2.94
C LYS A 12 -9.86 -5.80 3.79
N PRO A 13 -10.79 -4.82 3.70
CA PRO A 13 -10.65 -3.59 4.46
C PRO A 13 -10.72 -3.84 5.97
N VAL A 14 -9.74 -3.33 6.70
CA VAL A 14 -9.74 -3.34 8.16
C VAL A 14 -10.95 -2.55 8.69
N THR A 15 -11.58 -3.05 9.74
CA THR A 15 -12.77 -2.44 10.34
C THR A 15 -12.41 -1.56 11.54
N LEU A 16 -13.32 -0.65 11.91
CA LEU A 16 -13.18 0.16 13.13
C LEU A 16 -13.09 -0.71 14.40
N LYS A 17 -13.75 -1.86 14.40
CA LYS A 17 -13.69 -2.82 15.52
C LYS A 17 -12.27 -3.37 15.68
N GLU A 18 -11.63 -3.74 14.57
CA GLU A 18 -10.26 -4.27 14.56
C GLU A 18 -9.24 -3.20 14.97
N THR A 19 -9.34 -2.00 14.42
CA THR A 19 -8.41 -0.90 14.77
C THR A 19 -8.52 -0.51 16.25
N LYS A 20 -9.73 -0.50 16.81
CA LYS A 20 -9.94 -0.27 18.25
C LYS A 20 -9.37 -1.42 19.10
N ALA A 21 -9.54 -2.66 18.69
CA ALA A 21 -8.98 -3.80 19.40
C ALA A 21 -7.44 -3.77 19.37
N ASN A 22 -6.85 -3.47 18.22
CA ASN A 22 -5.40 -3.29 18.08
C ASN A 22 -4.89 -2.18 19.00
N ALA A 23 -5.53 -1.02 18.98
CA ALA A 23 -5.15 0.10 19.84
C ALA A 23 -5.24 -0.24 21.34
N ALA A 24 -6.31 -0.95 21.75
CA ALA A 24 -6.46 -1.42 23.12
C ALA A 24 -5.37 -2.42 23.55
N ALA A 25 -4.83 -3.18 22.58
CA ALA A 25 -3.69 -4.06 22.78
C ALA A 25 -2.31 -3.37 22.65
N GLY A 26 -2.27 -2.05 22.44
CA GLY A 26 -1.03 -1.30 22.23
C GLY A 26 -0.40 -1.49 20.85
N LEU A 27 -1.16 -1.99 19.88
CA LEU A 27 -0.69 -2.26 18.53
C LEU A 27 -1.12 -1.14 17.59
N PRO A 28 -0.18 -0.38 16.99
CA PRO A 28 -0.50 0.61 15.96
C PRO A 28 -0.97 -0.06 14.67
N THR A 29 -1.77 0.64 13.88
CA THR A 29 -2.26 0.17 12.59
C THR A 29 -1.79 1.10 11.48
N ALA A 30 -1.11 0.57 10.46
CA ALA A 30 -0.79 1.29 9.24
C ALA A 30 -1.85 1.04 8.16
N SER A 31 -2.16 2.06 7.36
CA SER A 31 -3.14 1.96 6.27
C SER A 31 -2.45 1.73 4.93
N VAL A 32 -2.76 0.62 4.28
CA VAL A 32 -2.35 0.35 2.90
C VAL A 32 -3.59 0.10 2.04
N TYR A 33 -3.62 0.66 0.84
CA TYR A 33 -4.70 0.47 -0.11
C TYR A 33 -4.24 -0.28 -1.35
N GLN A 34 -4.96 -1.32 -1.69
CA GLN A 34 -4.81 -2.11 -2.91
C GLN A 34 -6.17 -2.53 -3.43
N PHE A 35 -6.36 -2.50 -4.75
CA PHE A 35 -7.51 -3.11 -5.39
C PHE A 35 -7.07 -3.95 -6.58
N GLY A 36 -7.58 -5.18 -6.66
CA GLY A 36 -7.19 -6.11 -7.71
C GLY A 36 -5.77 -6.67 -7.53
N ARG A 37 -5.33 -7.40 -8.52
CA ARG A 37 -3.99 -7.99 -8.62
C ARG A 37 -3.68 -8.41 -10.05
N ALA A 38 -2.42 -8.52 -10.39
CA ALA A 38 -1.97 -8.94 -11.72
C ALA A 38 -2.70 -8.16 -12.83
N GLU A 39 -3.50 -8.81 -13.66
CA GLU A 39 -4.22 -8.18 -14.78
C GLU A 39 -5.28 -7.16 -14.33
N THR A 40 -5.80 -7.29 -13.11
CA THR A 40 -6.84 -6.42 -12.56
C THR A 40 -6.29 -5.36 -11.59
N ALA A 41 -4.97 -5.24 -11.45
CA ALA A 41 -4.35 -4.27 -10.56
C ALA A 41 -4.79 -2.84 -10.91
N ASP A 42 -5.17 -2.09 -9.88
CA ASP A 42 -5.70 -0.73 -9.97
C ASP A 42 -4.76 0.26 -10.66
N TRP A 43 -3.45 0.14 -10.43
CA TRP A 43 -2.43 1.01 -11.03
C TRP A 43 -2.34 0.90 -12.56
N LYS A 44 -2.85 -0.17 -13.17
CA LYS A 44 -2.84 -0.35 -14.63
C LYS A 44 -3.66 0.69 -15.39
N GLN A 45 -4.61 1.32 -14.71
CA GLN A 45 -5.45 2.37 -15.28
C GLN A 45 -4.82 3.79 -15.18
N GLY A 46 -3.61 3.91 -14.64
CA GLY A 46 -2.94 5.19 -14.50
C GLY A 46 -3.74 6.21 -13.71
N ALA A 47 -3.71 7.47 -14.14
CA ALA A 47 -4.41 8.57 -13.46
C ALA A 47 -5.94 8.35 -13.36
N ALA A 48 -6.56 7.71 -14.35
CA ALA A 48 -7.99 7.37 -14.30
C ALA A 48 -8.30 6.37 -13.17
N GLY A 49 -7.40 5.40 -12.94
CA GLY A 49 -7.49 4.48 -11.80
C GLY A 49 -7.40 5.24 -10.47
N ALA A 50 -6.48 6.17 -10.35
CA ALA A 50 -6.34 6.99 -9.14
C ALA A 50 -7.60 7.81 -8.84
N ALA A 51 -8.27 8.35 -9.85
CA ALA A 51 -9.53 9.09 -9.68
C ALA A 51 -10.65 8.23 -9.06
N ILE A 52 -10.62 6.93 -9.32
CA ILE A 52 -11.57 5.96 -8.74
C ILE A 52 -11.10 5.52 -7.34
N HIS A 53 -9.82 5.19 -7.20
CA HIS A 53 -9.30 4.47 -6.04
C HIS A 53 -8.86 5.37 -4.89
N ALA A 54 -8.38 6.59 -5.14
CA ALA A 54 -7.96 7.49 -4.06
C ALA A 54 -9.13 7.91 -3.15
N PRO A 55 -10.32 8.30 -3.66
CA PRO A 55 -11.48 8.56 -2.81
C PRO A 55 -11.92 7.33 -2.00
N LYS A 56 -11.86 6.14 -2.58
CA LYS A 56 -12.17 4.87 -1.88
C LYS A 56 -11.20 4.60 -0.73
N ALA A 57 -9.91 4.80 -0.96
CA ALA A 57 -8.89 4.64 0.07
C ALA A 57 -9.14 5.58 1.25
N ILE A 58 -9.44 6.84 0.98
CA ILE A 58 -9.77 7.84 2.01
C ILE A 58 -11.02 7.43 2.78
N ALA A 59 -12.08 7.00 2.09
CA ALA A 59 -13.33 6.57 2.72
C ALA A 59 -13.13 5.36 3.64
N LEU A 60 -12.36 4.36 3.20
CA LEU A 60 -12.02 3.17 3.99
C LEU A 60 -11.18 3.53 5.21
N HIS A 61 -10.16 4.37 5.04
CA HIS A 61 -9.32 4.86 6.12
C HIS A 61 -10.15 5.58 7.21
N LYS A 62 -11.02 6.50 6.81
CA LYS A 62 -11.94 7.19 7.72
C LYS A 62 -12.88 6.22 8.44
N LYS A 63 -13.48 5.29 7.69
CA LYS A 63 -14.40 4.27 8.25
C LYS A 63 -13.72 3.39 9.29
N ALA A 64 -12.44 3.12 9.12
CA ALA A 64 -11.62 2.37 10.08
C ALA A 64 -11.12 3.21 11.27
N GLY A 65 -11.49 4.50 11.35
CA GLY A 65 -11.07 5.41 12.42
C GLY A 65 -9.69 6.01 12.21
N GLY A 66 -9.15 5.96 10.99
CA GLY A 66 -7.85 6.50 10.67
C GLY A 66 -7.81 8.04 10.78
N PRO A 67 -6.80 8.61 11.44
CA PRO A 67 -6.66 10.05 11.61
C PRO A 67 -6.18 10.75 10.33
N THR A 68 -6.39 12.07 10.25
CA THR A 68 -5.74 12.92 9.25
C THR A 68 -4.24 13.08 9.54
N ASN A 69 -3.51 13.61 8.57
CA ASN A 69 -2.07 13.88 8.68
C ASN A 69 -1.20 12.64 8.95
N ARG A 70 -1.69 11.47 8.57
CA ARG A 70 -0.95 10.19 8.61
C ARG A 70 -0.89 9.60 7.20
N PRO A 71 0.10 8.73 6.91
CA PRO A 71 0.23 8.16 5.59
C PRO A 71 -0.87 7.14 5.29
N ILE A 72 -1.37 7.18 4.04
CA ILE A 72 -2.03 6.06 3.40
C ILE A 72 -1.04 5.53 2.36
N TYR A 73 -0.63 4.27 2.50
CA TYR A 73 0.29 3.64 1.56
C TYR A 73 -0.47 3.18 0.32
N ILE A 74 0.00 3.62 -0.84
CA ILE A 74 -0.54 3.21 -2.14
C ILE A 74 0.21 1.95 -2.56
N ALA A 75 -0.48 0.83 -2.73
CA ALA A 75 0.16 -0.45 -3.00
C ALA A 75 0.44 -0.66 -4.49
N ILE A 76 1.70 -0.96 -4.78
CA ILE A 76 2.15 -1.55 -6.05
C ILE A 76 2.70 -2.95 -5.71
N ASP A 77 1.79 -3.90 -5.56
CA ASP A 77 2.09 -5.28 -5.19
C ASP A 77 2.48 -6.09 -6.43
N ASP A 78 3.60 -5.69 -7.02
CA ASP A 78 4.07 -6.20 -8.29
C ASP A 78 5.60 -6.03 -8.42
N ASN A 79 6.18 -6.62 -9.47
CA ASN A 79 7.55 -6.39 -9.91
C ASN A 79 7.51 -5.70 -11.29
N PRO A 80 7.18 -4.42 -11.36
CA PRO A 80 6.96 -3.73 -12.62
C PRO A 80 8.26 -3.47 -13.38
N THR A 81 8.14 -3.43 -14.71
CA THR A 81 9.20 -2.89 -15.57
C THR A 81 9.29 -1.37 -15.44
N ARG A 82 10.42 -0.79 -15.85
CA ARG A 82 10.55 0.68 -15.90
C ARG A 82 9.51 1.31 -16.83
N GLU A 83 9.15 0.64 -17.90
CA GLU A 83 8.11 1.10 -18.84
C GLU A 83 6.72 1.12 -18.17
N GLN A 84 6.35 0.05 -17.47
CA GLN A 84 5.09 0.00 -16.71
C GLN A 84 5.06 1.10 -15.64
N TYR A 85 6.16 1.31 -14.94
CA TYR A 85 6.25 2.41 -13.98
C TYR A 85 6.00 3.76 -14.67
N THR A 86 6.72 4.06 -15.73
CA THR A 86 6.64 5.35 -16.42
C THR A 86 5.26 5.63 -17.00
N ARG A 87 4.64 4.62 -17.63
CA ARG A 87 3.38 4.79 -18.37
C ARG A 87 2.12 4.64 -17.52
N GLN A 88 2.18 3.85 -16.46
CA GLN A 88 0.98 3.47 -15.69
C GLN A 88 1.13 3.82 -14.21
N ILE A 89 2.20 3.38 -13.54
CA ILE A 89 2.36 3.53 -12.09
C ILE A 89 2.63 4.99 -11.72
N ARG A 90 3.55 5.66 -12.40
CA ARG A 90 3.85 7.08 -12.13
C ARG A 90 2.60 7.96 -12.20
N PRO A 91 1.82 7.99 -13.29
CA PRO A 91 0.61 8.80 -13.34
C PRO A 91 -0.44 8.37 -12.30
N TYR A 92 -0.53 7.08 -11.98
CA TYR A 92 -1.37 6.57 -10.91
C TYR A 92 -0.95 7.12 -9.54
N LEU A 93 0.33 6.99 -9.18
CA LEU A 93 0.86 7.47 -7.91
C LEU A 93 0.77 9.00 -7.80
N GLN A 94 1.07 9.74 -8.86
CA GLN A 94 1.00 11.22 -8.86
C GLN A 94 -0.43 11.71 -8.61
N ALA A 95 -1.40 11.18 -9.33
CA ALA A 95 -2.80 11.58 -9.17
C ALA A 95 -3.36 11.13 -7.81
N PHE A 96 -3.01 9.94 -7.36
CA PHE A 96 -3.42 9.42 -6.05
C PHE A 96 -2.86 10.26 -4.90
N SER A 97 -1.56 10.54 -4.94
CA SER A 97 -0.86 11.39 -3.95
C SER A 97 -1.48 12.78 -3.86
N LYS A 98 -1.75 13.40 -5.01
CA LYS A 98 -2.43 14.71 -5.06
C LYS A 98 -3.78 14.70 -4.36
N THR A 99 -4.57 13.67 -4.58
CA THR A 99 -5.88 13.52 -3.92
C THR A 99 -5.74 13.32 -2.42
N LEU A 100 -4.78 12.52 -1.97
CA LEU A 100 -4.50 12.33 -0.55
C LEU A 100 -4.09 13.65 0.13
N GLU A 101 -3.17 14.39 -0.46
CA GLU A 101 -2.69 15.67 0.06
C GLU A 101 -3.81 16.71 0.18
N LEU A 102 -4.65 16.83 -0.84
CA LEU A 102 -5.80 17.74 -0.81
C LEU A 102 -6.83 17.37 0.28
N ALA A 103 -6.92 16.10 0.65
CA ALA A 103 -7.79 15.62 1.71
C ALA A 103 -7.15 15.65 3.11
N GLY A 104 -5.90 16.12 3.23
CA GLY A 104 -5.19 16.25 4.50
C GLY A 104 -4.45 14.99 4.95
N TYR A 105 -4.14 14.07 4.03
CA TYR A 105 -3.35 12.86 4.31
C TYR A 105 -1.96 12.96 3.71
N GLN A 106 -1.05 12.17 4.26
CA GLN A 106 0.28 11.99 3.70
C GLN A 106 0.30 10.78 2.76
N THR A 107 1.25 10.78 1.82
CA THR A 107 1.43 9.68 0.88
C THR A 107 2.53 8.74 1.33
N GLY A 108 2.18 7.46 1.48
CA GLY A 108 3.11 6.35 1.51
C GLY A 108 3.07 5.57 0.20
N VAL A 109 4.14 4.87 -0.12
CA VAL A 109 4.21 3.95 -1.26
C VAL A 109 4.61 2.57 -0.75
N TYR A 110 3.79 1.57 -1.05
CA TYR A 110 4.13 0.16 -0.88
C TYR A 110 4.58 -0.39 -2.24
N GLY A 111 5.75 -0.98 -2.29
CA GLY A 111 6.28 -1.53 -3.54
C GLY A 111 7.63 -2.22 -3.32
N ASN A 112 8.19 -2.76 -4.42
CA ASN A 112 9.53 -3.31 -4.38
C ASN A 112 10.62 -2.21 -4.38
N TYR A 113 11.89 -2.61 -4.26
CA TYR A 113 13.02 -1.70 -4.25
C TYR A 113 13.00 -0.68 -5.41
N ASN A 114 12.81 -1.15 -6.63
CA ASN A 114 12.84 -0.30 -7.82
C ASN A 114 11.65 0.67 -7.85
N THR A 115 10.47 0.23 -7.49
CA THR A 115 9.28 1.09 -7.42
C THR A 115 9.48 2.22 -6.42
N ILE A 116 10.03 1.92 -5.25
CA ILE A 116 10.36 2.92 -4.23
C ILE A 116 11.40 3.91 -4.75
N GLU A 117 12.50 3.42 -5.33
CA GLU A 117 13.56 4.27 -5.89
C GLU A 117 13.00 5.23 -6.95
N TRP A 118 12.19 4.73 -7.87
CA TRP A 118 11.59 5.56 -8.91
C TRP A 118 10.58 6.58 -8.36
N ALA A 119 9.79 6.19 -7.37
CA ALA A 119 8.86 7.11 -6.70
C ALA A 119 9.61 8.25 -6.01
N ILE A 120 10.72 7.95 -5.34
CA ILE A 120 11.59 8.96 -4.69
C ILE A 120 12.19 9.90 -5.73
N GLN A 121 12.70 9.39 -6.85
CA GLN A 121 13.23 10.20 -7.95
C GLN A 121 12.18 11.16 -8.52
N ASP A 122 10.92 10.74 -8.55
CA ASP A 122 9.80 11.56 -9.02
C ASP A 122 9.18 12.45 -7.91
N GLY A 123 9.75 12.44 -6.71
CA GLY A 123 9.24 13.23 -5.57
C GLY A 123 7.89 12.77 -5.02
N ILE A 124 7.54 11.49 -5.20
CA ILE A 124 6.26 10.91 -4.77
C ILE A 124 6.44 10.15 -3.46
N GLY A 125 5.63 10.50 -2.45
CA GLY A 125 5.62 9.84 -1.16
C GLY A 125 6.70 10.34 -0.20
N LYS A 126 6.47 10.08 1.08
CA LYS A 126 7.39 10.38 2.19
C LYS A 126 7.72 9.14 3.01
N TYR A 127 6.88 8.12 2.96
CA TYR A 127 6.99 6.87 3.71
C TYR A 127 6.96 5.70 2.73
N PHE A 128 7.80 4.69 2.98
CA PHE A 128 7.99 3.59 2.04
C PHE A 128 7.91 2.25 2.74
N TRP A 129 7.00 1.41 2.27
CA TRP A 129 6.78 0.05 2.73
C TRP A 129 7.25 -0.90 1.63
N MET A 130 8.38 -1.58 1.85
CA MET A 130 9.01 -2.41 0.84
C MET A 130 8.60 -3.88 0.96
N HIS A 131 8.34 -4.52 -0.18
CA HIS A 131 8.29 -5.96 -0.33
C HIS A 131 9.48 -6.47 -1.16
N ASP A 132 9.78 -7.77 -1.08
CA ASP A 132 11.03 -8.32 -1.63
C ASP A 132 10.96 -8.78 -3.08
N TRP A 133 9.78 -8.88 -3.66
CA TRP A 133 9.63 -9.35 -5.04
C TRP A 133 10.33 -8.42 -6.04
N GLY A 134 11.37 -8.95 -6.70
CA GLY A 134 12.21 -8.20 -7.63
C GLY A 134 13.22 -7.24 -6.96
N SER A 135 13.37 -7.29 -5.63
CA SER A 135 14.32 -6.44 -4.89
C SER A 135 15.74 -7.02 -4.83
N ASN A 136 15.93 -8.27 -5.27
CA ASN A 136 17.23 -8.96 -5.32
C ASN A 136 17.97 -8.96 -3.98
N GLY A 137 17.25 -9.15 -2.87
CA GLY A 137 17.79 -9.16 -1.52
C GLY A 137 18.23 -7.79 -0.98
N LYS A 138 17.97 -6.71 -1.71
CA LYS A 138 18.30 -5.36 -1.27
C LYS A 138 17.16 -4.75 -0.49
N ILE A 139 17.48 -3.98 0.55
CA ILE A 139 16.54 -3.14 1.27
C ILE A 139 16.85 -1.69 0.92
N HIS A 140 15.85 -0.96 0.45
CA HIS A 140 16.04 0.45 0.11
C HIS A 140 16.29 1.27 1.38
N PRO A 141 17.29 2.17 1.42
CA PRO A 141 17.66 2.92 2.63
C PRO A 141 16.56 3.85 3.15
N ARG A 142 15.57 4.20 2.31
CA ARG A 142 14.40 4.99 2.70
C ARG A 142 13.22 4.15 3.18
N THR A 143 13.37 2.82 3.27
CA THR A 143 12.32 1.92 3.76
C THR A 143 11.99 2.20 5.22
N THR A 144 10.71 2.42 5.52
CA THR A 144 10.20 2.59 6.88
C THR A 144 9.56 1.31 7.41
N ILE A 145 8.94 0.53 6.55
CA ILE A 145 8.38 -0.80 6.85
C ILE A 145 8.87 -1.77 5.78
N HIS A 146 9.34 -2.94 6.20
CA HIS A 146 9.80 -4.00 5.32
C HIS A 146 8.95 -5.26 5.54
N GLN A 147 8.19 -5.67 4.53
CA GLN A 147 7.50 -6.95 4.51
C GLN A 147 8.50 -8.05 4.21
N LEU A 148 8.67 -8.96 5.16
CA LEU A 148 9.59 -10.09 5.01
C LEU A 148 9.08 -11.09 3.95
N PRO A 149 9.99 -11.86 3.32
CA PRO A 149 9.60 -12.81 2.29
C PRO A 149 8.71 -13.94 2.84
N HIS A 150 7.97 -14.61 1.95
CA HIS A 150 7.03 -15.70 2.29
C HIS A 150 7.59 -16.74 3.24
N GLY A 151 8.87 -17.08 3.15
CA GLY A 151 9.52 -18.04 4.06
C GLY A 151 9.61 -17.58 5.52
N LYS A 152 9.24 -16.32 5.81
CA LYS A 152 9.20 -15.75 7.16
C LYS A 152 7.77 -15.55 7.68
N GLN A 153 6.75 -15.97 6.93
CA GLN A 153 5.36 -15.95 7.40
C GLN A 153 5.20 -16.71 8.71
N GLN A 154 4.26 -16.29 9.54
CA GLN A 154 3.92 -16.91 10.82
C GLN A 154 2.45 -17.29 10.86
N THR A 155 2.12 -18.28 11.68
CA THR A 155 0.73 -18.63 11.96
C THR A 155 0.34 -18.06 13.32
N ILE A 156 -0.60 -17.15 13.33
CA ILE A 156 -1.12 -16.49 14.54
C ILE A 156 -2.63 -16.76 14.63
N GLY A 157 -3.07 -17.39 15.71
CA GLY A 157 -4.48 -17.71 15.88
C GLY A 157 -5.07 -18.60 14.76
N GLY A 158 -4.26 -19.45 14.13
CA GLY A 158 -4.67 -20.30 13.01
C GLY A 158 -4.69 -19.61 11.64
N VAL A 159 -4.25 -18.35 11.56
CA VAL A 159 -4.16 -17.58 10.31
C VAL A 159 -2.71 -17.37 9.94
N ILE A 160 -2.36 -17.63 8.67
CA ILE A 160 -1.03 -17.31 8.12
C ILE A 160 -0.98 -15.81 7.87
N VAL A 161 0.04 -15.16 8.43
CA VAL A 161 0.26 -13.71 8.31
C VAL A 161 1.65 -13.40 7.76
N ASP A 162 1.74 -12.33 6.98
CA ASP A 162 3.02 -11.76 6.60
C ASP A 162 3.64 -11.02 7.79
N VAL A 163 4.94 -11.16 7.97
CA VAL A 163 5.68 -10.48 9.02
C VAL A 163 6.33 -9.23 8.43
N ASN A 164 6.25 -8.14 9.15
CA ASN A 164 6.86 -6.88 8.77
C ASN A 164 7.82 -6.40 9.86
N GLU A 165 8.94 -5.82 9.44
CA GLU A 165 9.85 -5.07 10.31
C GLU A 165 9.59 -3.58 10.15
N VAL A 166 9.50 -2.86 11.26
CA VAL A 166 9.30 -1.40 11.28
C VAL A 166 10.62 -0.74 11.64
N TYR A 167 11.12 0.11 10.75
CA TYR A 167 12.42 0.79 10.93
C TYR A 167 12.28 2.23 11.41
N ALA A 168 11.12 2.86 11.17
CA ALA A 168 10.81 4.20 11.63
C ALA A 168 9.30 4.39 11.79
N ASP A 169 8.93 5.23 12.73
CA ASP A 169 7.54 5.61 13.00
C ASP A 169 7.04 6.68 12.00
#